data_1918233da27fd01a42b3a8802e0545d1
#
_entry.id   1918233da27fd01a42b3a8802e0545d1
#
_cell.length_a   1.000
_cell.length_b   1.000
_cell.length_c   1.000
_cell.angle_alpha   90.00
_cell.angle_beta   90.00
_cell.angle_gamma   90.00
#
_symmetry.space_group_name_H-M   'P 1'
#
loop_
_entity.id
_entity.type
_entity.pdbx_description
1 polymer ?
#
loop_
_entity_poly.entity_id
_entity_poly.type
_entity_poly.pdbx_seq_one_letter_code
_entity_poly.pdbx_strand_id
1 'polypeptide(L)'
;MLLSSCYYDTREAPEVPDIPDSEEISFSEDIQPILNQCTQCHNGSNANPDLREGSSYNALVPVYVEEGNAEGSLFYQKLPGVGHPFDVGFVLSADDIARIKTWIDRGADNN
;
A
#
# COMPACT_ATOMS: atom_id res chain seq x y z
N MET A 1 -16.01 23.83 20.89
CA MET A 1 -15.70 23.60 20.40
C MET A 1 -15.34 22.97 20.29
N LEU A 2 -15.28 22.97 20.12
CA LEU A 2 -14.72 22.58 19.73
C LEU A 2 -14.23 21.84 19.59
N LEU A 3 -14.11 21.73 19.68
CA LEU A 3 -13.46 21.23 19.39
C LEU A 3 -13.16 20.31 19.13
N SER A 4 -13.23 20.19 19.16
CA SER A 4 -12.77 19.57 18.77
C SER A 4 -12.49 18.76 18.33
N SER A 5 -12.60 18.87 18.14
CA SER A 5 -12.20 18.42 17.44
C SER A 5 -11.55 17.91 17.03
N CYS A 6 -11.45 18.11 17.12
CA CYS A 6 -10.72 17.95 16.48
C CYS A 6 -9.94 17.37 16.53
N TYR A 7 -9.76 17.34 16.84
CA TYR A 7 -8.77 16.94 16.73
C TYR A 7 -8.48 15.89 16.70
N TYR A 8 -8.57 15.44 16.72
CA TYR A 8 -8.24 14.56 16.45
C TYR A 8 -7.72 13.95 15.76
N ASP A 9 -7.71 13.98 15.40
CA ASP A 9 -7.31 13.59 14.53
C ASP A 9 -6.23 13.51 14.09
N THR A 10 -6.17 13.31 14.11
CA THR A 10 -5.13 13.64 13.57
C THR A 10 -3.99 12.75 13.44
N ARG A 11 -3.34 12.23 13.92
CA ARG A 11 -2.35 11.47 13.71
C ARG A 11 -2.69 10.23 13.22
N GLU A 12 -3.71 10.05 12.64
CA GLU A 12 -4.13 8.90 12.06
C GLU A 12 -3.47 8.58 10.76
N ALA A 13 -4.04 7.71 9.91
CA ALA A 13 -3.54 7.39 8.58
C ALA A 13 -3.35 8.65 7.74
N PRO A 14 -2.36 8.67 6.86
CA PRO A 14 -2.16 9.84 6.01
C PRO A 14 -3.36 10.10 5.14
N GLU A 15 -3.55 11.37 4.80
CA GLU A 15 -4.60 11.76 3.90
C GLU A 15 -4.22 11.31 2.50
N VAL A 16 -5.07 10.53 1.86
CA VAL A 16 -4.78 9.88 0.59
C VAL A 16 -5.70 10.48 -0.47
N PRO A 17 -5.15 10.95 -1.61
CA PRO A 17 -5.99 11.51 -2.65
C PRO A 17 -6.88 10.43 -3.29
N ASP A 18 -8.04 10.86 -3.79
CA ASP A 18 -8.94 9.98 -4.50
C ASP A 18 -8.46 9.83 -5.93
N ILE A 19 -8.52 8.60 -6.45
CA ILE A 19 -8.20 8.33 -7.84
C ILE A 19 -9.53 8.17 -8.58
N PRO A 20 -9.75 8.93 -9.66
CA PRO A 20 -11.01 8.84 -10.39
C PRO A 20 -11.28 7.44 -10.93
N ASP A 21 -12.54 7.05 -10.98
CA ASP A 21 -12.92 5.74 -11.50
C ASP A 21 -12.48 5.53 -12.94
N SER A 22 -12.34 6.61 -13.70
CA SER A 22 -11.92 6.54 -15.09
C SER A 22 -10.44 6.21 -15.26
N GLU A 23 -9.65 6.38 -14.18
CA GLU A 23 -8.22 6.09 -14.23
C GLU A 23 -8.00 4.64 -13.85
N GLU A 24 -7.43 3.87 -14.75
CA GLU A 24 -7.18 2.45 -14.50
C GLU A 24 -5.89 2.29 -13.71
N ILE A 25 -5.87 1.30 -12.83
CA ILE A 25 -4.68 0.96 -12.06
C ILE A 25 -4.28 -0.46 -12.44
N SER A 26 -3.07 -0.62 -12.93
CA SER A 26 -2.53 -1.92 -13.33
C SER A 26 -1.49 -2.37 -12.31
N PHE A 27 -1.54 -3.65 -11.91
CA PHE A 27 -0.55 -4.15 -11.00
C PHE A 27 0.86 -4.05 -11.61
N SER A 28 1.02 -4.50 -12.84
CA SER A 28 2.35 -4.54 -13.45
C SER A 28 2.90 -3.16 -13.76
N GLU A 29 2.03 -2.20 -14.12
CA GLU A 29 2.50 -0.89 -14.57
C GLU A 29 2.47 0.17 -13.48
N ASP A 30 1.57 0.04 -12.52
CA ASP A 30 1.38 1.07 -11.50
C ASP A 30 1.82 0.64 -10.12
N ILE A 31 1.64 -0.63 -9.78
CA ILE A 31 1.92 -1.11 -8.43
C ILE A 31 3.33 -1.68 -8.33
N GLN A 32 3.74 -2.53 -9.28
CA GLN A 32 5.06 -3.15 -9.22
C GLN A 32 6.19 -2.11 -9.17
N PRO A 33 6.14 -1.01 -9.94
CA PRO A 33 7.21 0.00 -9.81
C PRO A 33 7.33 0.57 -8.40
N ILE A 34 6.22 0.69 -7.67
CA ILE A 34 6.26 1.13 -6.28
C ILE A 34 6.95 0.07 -5.43
N LEU A 35 6.61 -1.19 -5.65
CA LEU A 35 7.17 -2.29 -4.87
C LEU A 35 8.66 -2.46 -5.10
N ASN A 36 9.16 -2.04 -6.25
CA ASN A 36 10.59 -2.15 -6.55
C ASN A 36 11.45 -1.37 -5.56
N GLN A 37 10.90 -0.37 -4.90
CA GLN A 37 11.62 0.36 -3.86
C GLN A 37 11.82 -0.48 -2.61
N CYS A 38 11.09 -1.58 -2.47
CA CYS A 38 11.08 -2.38 -1.25
C CYS A 38 11.93 -3.64 -1.37
N THR A 39 12.49 -3.91 -2.55
CA THR A 39 13.10 -5.21 -2.80
C THR A 39 14.48 -5.37 -2.17
N GLN A 40 15.06 -4.32 -1.62
CA GLN A 40 16.31 -4.48 -0.88
C GLN A 40 16.13 -5.39 0.34
N CYS A 41 14.96 -5.33 0.96
CA CYS A 41 14.64 -6.17 2.10
C CYS A 41 13.61 -7.25 1.75
N HIS A 42 12.64 -6.91 0.93
CA HIS A 42 11.53 -7.82 0.58
C HIS A 42 11.86 -8.55 -0.71
N ASN A 43 12.84 -9.45 -0.63
CA ASN A 43 13.36 -10.14 -1.82
C ASN A 43 13.36 -11.67 -1.67
N GLY A 44 12.57 -12.18 -0.72
CA GLY A 44 12.47 -13.61 -0.52
C GLY A 44 13.54 -14.19 0.39
N SER A 45 14.51 -13.38 0.79
CA SER A 45 15.59 -13.83 1.68
C SER A 45 15.62 -13.11 3.00
N ASN A 46 15.44 -11.78 2.98
CA ASN A 46 15.58 -10.96 4.19
C ASN A 46 14.28 -10.75 4.92
N ALA A 47 13.21 -10.44 4.20
CA ALA A 47 11.93 -10.15 4.83
C ALA A 47 10.80 -10.62 3.91
N ASN A 48 9.71 -11.07 4.52
CA ASN A 48 8.50 -11.41 3.78
C ASN A 48 7.59 -10.20 3.76
N PRO A 49 6.77 -10.02 2.74
CA PRO A 49 6.66 -10.85 1.54
C PRO A 49 7.72 -10.53 0.51
N ASP A 50 7.89 -11.43 -0.46
CA ASP A 50 8.81 -11.22 -1.58
C ASP A 50 8.15 -10.29 -2.60
N LEU A 51 8.68 -9.08 -2.74
CA LEU A 51 8.05 -8.06 -3.55
C LEU A 51 8.72 -7.88 -4.92
N ARG A 52 9.58 -8.82 -5.30
CA ARG A 52 10.22 -8.75 -6.61
C ARG A 52 9.22 -9.04 -7.72
N GLU A 53 9.49 -8.47 -8.89
CA GLU A 53 8.67 -8.70 -10.06
C GLU A 53 8.59 -10.20 -10.35
N GLY A 54 7.39 -10.67 -10.65
CA GLY A 54 7.16 -12.09 -10.90
C GLY A 54 6.79 -12.88 -9.66
N SER A 55 7.09 -12.38 -8.48
CA SER A 55 6.77 -13.08 -7.23
C SER A 55 5.79 -12.31 -6.35
N SER A 56 5.74 -10.99 -6.54
CA SER A 56 5.05 -10.11 -5.61
C SER A 56 3.55 -10.37 -5.52
N TYR A 57 2.89 -10.57 -6.65
CA TYR A 57 1.44 -10.73 -6.62
C TYR A 57 1.04 -11.95 -5.77
N ASN A 58 1.66 -13.08 -6.04
CA ASN A 58 1.34 -14.31 -5.31
C ASN A 58 1.77 -14.24 -3.86
N ALA A 59 2.82 -13.46 -3.56
CA ALA A 59 3.25 -13.30 -2.18
C ALA A 59 2.28 -12.43 -1.40
N LEU A 60 1.63 -11.48 -2.08
CA LEU A 60 0.72 -10.55 -1.41
C LEU A 60 -0.70 -11.07 -1.29
N VAL A 61 -1.25 -11.63 -2.36
CA VAL A 61 -2.67 -11.99 -2.41
C VAL A 61 -2.80 -13.50 -2.27
N PRO A 62 -3.59 -13.98 -1.34
CA PRO A 62 -4.47 -13.27 -0.41
C PRO A 62 -3.88 -13.08 1.00
N VAL A 63 -2.61 -13.42 1.21
CA VAL A 63 -2.06 -13.49 2.57
C VAL A 63 -1.97 -12.12 3.21
N TYR A 64 -1.46 -11.14 2.48
CA TYR A 64 -1.27 -9.77 2.99
C TYR A 64 -2.25 -8.78 2.40
N VAL A 65 -2.99 -9.18 1.37
CA VAL A 65 -3.95 -8.31 0.69
C VAL A 65 -5.30 -9.00 0.66
N GLU A 66 -6.27 -8.35 1.27
CA GLU A 66 -7.66 -8.80 1.19
C GLU A 66 -8.32 -8.05 0.05
N GLU A 67 -8.70 -8.76 -1.00
CA GLU A 67 -9.26 -8.15 -2.19
C GLU A 67 -10.50 -7.35 -1.84
N GLY A 68 -10.54 -6.10 -2.29
CA GLY A 68 -11.67 -5.23 -2.02
C GLY A 68 -11.64 -4.51 -0.69
N ASN A 69 -10.59 -4.73 0.13
CA ASN A 69 -10.54 -4.13 1.47
C ASN A 69 -9.12 -3.70 1.82
N ALA A 70 -8.73 -2.51 1.34
CA ALA A 70 -7.38 -2.01 1.60
C ALA A 70 -7.14 -1.80 3.09
N GLU A 71 -8.08 -1.20 3.78
CA GLU A 71 -7.87 -0.87 5.18
C GLU A 71 -7.77 -2.11 6.07
N GLY A 72 -8.37 -3.22 5.64
CA GLY A 72 -8.23 -4.48 6.34
C GLY A 72 -7.06 -5.32 5.87
N SER A 73 -6.31 -4.84 4.88
CA SER A 73 -5.16 -5.56 4.34
C SER A 73 -3.90 -5.25 5.12
N LEU A 74 -3.21 -6.28 5.60
CA LEU A 74 -1.99 -6.08 6.36
C LEU A 74 -0.95 -5.32 5.56
N PHE A 75 -0.85 -5.62 4.26
CA PHE A 75 0.09 -4.94 3.38
C PHE A 75 -0.11 -3.43 3.42
N TYR A 76 -1.36 -2.98 3.26
CA TYR A 76 -1.65 -1.55 3.27
C TYR A 76 -1.31 -0.93 4.64
N GLN A 77 -1.69 -1.62 5.71
CA GLN A 77 -1.48 -1.11 7.07
C GLN A 77 -0.02 -0.92 7.40
N LYS A 78 0.88 -1.68 6.76
CA LYS A 78 2.30 -1.67 7.09
C LYS A 78 3.16 -0.95 6.06
N LEU A 79 2.55 -0.19 5.15
CA LEU A 79 3.33 0.57 4.17
C LEU A 79 4.16 1.64 4.86
N PRO A 80 5.39 1.93 4.34
CA PRO A 80 6.14 3.08 4.83
C PRO A 80 5.33 4.36 4.62
N GLY A 81 5.09 5.08 5.70
CA GLY A 81 4.22 6.25 5.67
C GLY A 81 2.84 5.96 6.22
N VAL A 82 2.47 4.70 6.39
CA VAL A 82 1.19 4.32 7.01
C VAL A 82 1.46 3.67 8.36
N GLY A 83 2.15 2.54 8.39
CA GLY A 83 2.38 1.87 9.65
C GLY A 83 3.51 0.86 9.61
N HIS A 84 4.53 1.10 8.78
CA HIS A 84 5.68 0.21 8.73
C HIS A 84 6.35 0.14 10.10
N PRO A 85 6.72 -1.06 10.58
CA PRO A 85 7.20 -1.22 11.97
C PRO A 85 8.54 -0.54 12.26
N PHE A 86 9.36 -0.28 11.25
CA PHE A 86 10.59 0.47 11.48
C PHE A 86 10.86 1.44 10.35
N ASP A 87 11.79 2.35 10.63
CA ASP A 87 12.23 3.33 9.66
C ASP A 87 13.10 2.64 8.62
N VAL A 88 12.64 2.64 7.37
CA VAL A 88 13.38 2.02 6.27
C VAL A 88 14.08 3.05 5.41
N GLY A 89 14.12 4.31 5.88
CA GLY A 89 14.84 5.36 5.18
C GLY A 89 13.99 6.16 4.21
N PHE A 90 12.73 5.80 4.02
CA PHE A 90 11.82 6.56 3.14
C PHE A 90 10.38 6.27 3.53
N VAL A 91 9.48 7.13 3.06
CA VAL A 91 8.05 6.85 3.13
C VAL A 91 7.50 6.98 1.71
N LEU A 92 6.41 6.29 1.44
CA LEU A 92 5.77 6.38 0.13
C LEU A 92 5.06 7.73 0.00
N SER A 93 5.00 8.24 -1.22
CA SER A 93 4.23 9.46 -1.48
C SER A 93 2.75 9.18 -1.29
N ALA A 94 1.98 10.25 -1.06
CA ALA A 94 0.53 10.12 -0.94
C ALA A 94 -0.08 9.52 -2.22
N ASP A 95 0.49 9.87 -3.38
CA ASP A 95 0.01 9.31 -4.64
C ASP A 95 0.25 7.81 -4.74
N ASP A 96 1.42 7.34 -4.29
CA ASP A 96 1.72 5.91 -4.34
C ASP A 96 0.83 5.14 -3.37
N ILE A 97 0.61 5.70 -2.18
CA ILE A 97 -0.31 5.08 -1.21
C ILE A 97 -1.72 5.00 -1.80
N ALA A 98 -2.14 6.07 -2.48
CA ALA A 98 -3.45 6.10 -3.12
C ALA A 98 -3.59 5.02 -4.20
N ARG A 99 -2.54 4.81 -4.99
CA ARG A 99 -2.57 3.79 -6.02
C ARG A 99 -2.71 2.40 -5.42
N ILE A 100 -1.96 2.13 -4.38
CA ILE A 100 -2.04 0.83 -3.71
C ILE A 100 -3.43 0.63 -3.11
N LYS A 101 -3.93 1.65 -2.40
CA LYS A 101 -5.25 1.55 -1.79
C LYS A 101 -6.32 1.31 -2.83
N THR A 102 -6.28 2.06 -3.92
CA THR A 102 -7.28 1.96 -4.97
C THR A 102 -7.20 0.60 -5.65
N TRP A 103 -6.00 0.11 -5.92
CA TRP A 103 -5.81 -1.21 -6.52
C TRP A 103 -6.46 -2.30 -5.66
N ILE A 104 -6.20 -2.25 -4.35
CA ILE A 104 -6.77 -3.25 -3.45
C ILE A 104 -8.29 -3.12 -3.40
N ASP A 105 -8.80 -1.90 -3.23
CA ASP A 105 -10.23 -1.68 -3.09
C ASP A 105 -11.01 -2.07 -4.35
N ARG A 106 -10.35 -2.01 -5.50
CA ARG A 106 -10.97 -2.42 -6.78
C ARG A 106 -10.85 -3.91 -7.03
N GLY A 107 -10.28 -4.69 -6.12
CA GLY A 107 -10.23 -6.13 -6.23
C GLY A 107 -8.85 -6.73 -6.36
N ALA A 108 -7.81 -5.92 -6.32
CA ALA A 108 -6.41 -6.37 -6.37
C ALA A 108 -6.14 -7.26 -7.59
N ASP A 109 -6.48 -6.76 -8.77
CA ASP A 109 -6.33 -7.52 -10.00
C ASP A 109 -4.87 -7.76 -10.34
N ASN A 110 -4.59 -8.92 -10.95
CA ASN A 110 -3.26 -9.25 -11.43
C ASN A 110 -3.17 -8.88 -12.90
N ASN A 111 -3.07 -7.62 -13.17
CA ASN A 111 -3.03 -7.08 -14.52
C ASN A 111 -1.78 -6.25 -14.75
#